data_9bbb784152c2002546afc9144ba018cd
#
_entry.id   9bbb784152c2002546afc9144ba018cd
#
_cell.length_a   1.000
_cell.length_b   1.000
_cell.length_c   1.000
_cell.angle_alpha   90.00
_cell.angle_beta   90.00
_cell.angle_gamma   90.00
#
_symmetry.space_group_name_H-M   'P 1'
#
loop_
_entity.id
_entity.type
_entity.pdbx_description
1 polymer ?
#
loop_
_entity_poly.entity_id
_entity_poly.type
_entity_poly.pdbx_seq_one_letter_code
_entity_poly.pdbx_strand_id
1 'polypeptide(L)'
;MTNDEPRTLFILMKLFRIHSAFAIDSLRSPLRCSLRLSVLLCAALVSSFLASCSPANTPAAGDDTDVREFLTRYFSTWSAKDMDGYGACFHEQARVTFVHQGAPQTQGLTDFLHGQKLGHATASVPMTEVPTDMKILRDERTAQASVRWKLTKGAEITTGTDCFTLIKTPAGWKIMSLVFYND
;
A
#
# COMPACT_ATOMS: atom_id res chain seq x y z
N MET A 1 -12.14 28.08 22.54
CA MET A 1 -10.94 27.26 22.70
C MET A 1 -11.30 25.87 22.23
N THR A 2 -11.09 25.60 20.98
CA THR A 2 -11.47 24.36 20.26
C THR A 2 -10.22 23.54 20.02
N ASN A 3 -10.23 22.32 20.53
CA ASN A 3 -9.17 21.31 20.41
C ASN A 3 -9.04 20.81 18.95
N ASP A 4 -8.16 21.41 18.16
CA ASP A 4 -7.84 20.98 16.79
C ASP A 4 -6.41 20.41 16.65
N GLU A 5 -5.78 19.99 17.72
CA GLU A 5 -4.38 19.56 17.70
C GLU A 5 -4.05 18.14 17.16
N PRO A 6 -4.90 17.12 17.09
CA PRO A 6 -4.43 15.81 16.64
C PRO A 6 -4.34 15.63 15.12
N ARG A 7 -4.94 16.52 14.30
CA ARG A 7 -5.00 16.32 12.83
C ARG A 7 -3.74 16.73 12.08
N THR A 8 -3.04 17.72 12.56
CA THR A 8 -1.85 18.28 11.90
C THR A 8 -0.63 17.37 12.00
N LEU A 9 -0.54 16.56 13.06
CA LEU A 9 0.59 15.64 13.29
C LEU A 9 0.63 14.49 12.26
N PHE A 10 -0.52 14.11 11.72
CA PHE A 10 -0.68 13.00 10.81
C PHE A 10 -0.05 13.20 9.43
N ILE A 11 -0.08 14.41 8.97
CA ILE A 11 0.36 14.83 7.65
C ILE A 11 1.88 14.88 7.55
N LEU A 12 2.53 15.19 8.67
CA LEU A 12 3.98 15.22 8.80
C LEU A 12 4.62 13.83 8.84
N MET A 13 3.87 12.76 9.12
CA MET A 13 4.46 11.42 9.33
C MET A 13 4.96 10.73 8.07
N LYS A 14 4.47 11.06 6.87
CA LYS A 14 5.15 10.62 5.64
C LYS A 14 6.51 11.33 5.47
N LEU A 15 6.72 12.44 6.18
CA LEU A 15 7.87 13.32 6.04
C LEU A 15 8.82 13.33 7.26
N PHE A 16 8.38 12.84 8.43
CA PHE A 16 9.17 12.88 9.65
C PHE A 16 9.31 11.49 10.28
N ARG A 17 10.49 10.93 10.17
CA ARG A 17 10.93 9.84 11.05
C ARG A 17 11.69 10.46 12.21
N ILE A 18 11.06 10.55 13.38
CA ILE A 18 11.79 10.82 14.62
C ILE A 18 12.45 9.51 15.03
N HIS A 19 13.77 9.53 15.14
CA HIS A 19 14.57 8.50 15.77
C HIS A 19 14.05 8.21 17.17
N SER A 20 13.66 6.99 17.43
CA SER A 20 13.74 6.40 18.75
C SER A 20 14.09 4.92 18.62
N ALA A 21 15.38 4.69 18.75
CA ALA A 21 15.88 3.40 19.14
C ALA A 21 15.52 3.20 20.63
N PHE A 22 14.71 2.21 20.92
CA PHE A 22 14.72 1.53 22.21
C PHE A 22 14.53 0.05 22.00
N ALA A 23 15.56 -0.64 22.38
CA ALA A 23 15.67 -2.08 22.50
C ALA A 23 14.89 -2.57 23.71
N ILE A 24 14.82 -3.93 23.79
CA ILE A 24 14.54 -4.74 24.99
C ILE A 24 13.07 -5.21 25.06
N ASP A 25 12.73 -6.40 25.35
CA ASP A 25 13.44 -7.60 25.82
C ASP A 25 12.53 -8.84 25.67
N SER A 26 13.19 -9.91 25.52
CA SER A 26 12.85 -11.29 25.78
C SER A 26 11.78 -11.53 26.86
N LEU A 27 10.75 -12.31 26.52
CA LEU A 27 10.17 -13.25 27.49
C LEU A 27 9.71 -14.54 26.78
N ARG A 28 10.55 -15.54 26.94
CA ARG A 28 10.25 -16.94 26.70
C ARG A 28 9.20 -17.44 27.70
N SER A 29 8.26 -18.20 27.25
CA SER A 29 7.65 -19.23 28.08
C SER A 29 7.24 -20.44 27.23
N PRO A 30 7.64 -21.63 27.62
CA PRO A 30 7.31 -22.88 26.92
C PRO A 30 6.05 -23.50 27.53
N LEU A 31 5.13 -23.91 26.73
CA LEU A 31 4.10 -24.84 27.17
C LEU A 31 4.16 -26.12 26.35
N ARG A 32 4.53 -27.11 27.10
CA ARG A 32 4.69 -28.53 26.76
C ARG A 32 3.34 -29.17 26.46
N CYS A 33 3.40 -30.11 25.51
CA CYS A 33 2.94 -31.50 25.63
C CYS A 33 1.43 -31.76 25.78
N SER A 34 0.85 -32.40 24.77
CA SER A 34 0.27 -33.71 25.00
C SER A 34 0.11 -34.50 23.70
N LEU A 35 0.96 -35.49 23.59
CA LEU A 35 0.88 -36.58 22.66
C LEU A 35 -0.23 -37.51 23.17
N ARG A 36 -1.26 -37.82 22.41
CA ARG A 36 -2.02 -39.05 22.53
C ARG A 36 -2.40 -39.57 21.15
N LEU A 37 -1.68 -40.52 20.81
CA LEU A 37 -1.87 -41.73 20.04
C LEU A 37 -3.33 -42.21 19.98
N SER A 38 -3.91 -42.27 18.81
CA SER A 38 -4.99 -43.23 18.49
C SER A 38 -4.77 -43.69 17.04
N VAL A 39 -4.08 -44.77 16.96
CA VAL A 39 -4.01 -45.67 15.80
C VAL A 39 -5.26 -46.54 15.85
N LEU A 40 -5.97 -46.66 14.76
CA LEU A 40 -6.46 -47.88 14.14
C LEU A 40 -7.75 -47.65 13.33
N LEU A 41 -7.67 -48.12 12.13
CA LEU A 41 -8.71 -48.75 11.32
C LEU A 41 -9.71 -47.82 10.61
N CYS A 42 -9.42 -47.53 9.33
CA CYS A 42 -10.36 -47.78 8.21
C CYS A 42 -9.58 -47.73 6.90
N ALA A 43 -9.01 -48.89 6.56
CA ALA A 43 -8.66 -49.19 5.18
C ALA A 43 -9.96 -49.46 4.40
N ALA A 44 -9.96 -49.14 3.15
CA ALA A 44 -10.97 -49.44 2.13
C ALA A 44 -12.04 -48.34 1.93
N LEU A 45 -11.76 -47.46 1.02
CA LEU A 45 -12.58 -46.96 -0.07
C LEU A 45 -11.83 -45.79 -0.76
N VAL A 46 -10.62 -46.09 -1.27
CA VAL A 46 -9.94 -45.20 -2.23
C VAL A 46 -10.25 -45.76 -3.60
N SER A 47 -11.37 -45.36 -4.18
CA SER A 47 -11.64 -45.55 -5.59
C SER A 47 -12.36 -44.33 -6.12
N SER A 48 -11.69 -43.61 -7.00
CA SER A 48 -12.28 -42.79 -8.05
C SER A 48 -12.87 -41.46 -7.64
N PHE A 49 -12.03 -40.52 -7.19
CA PHE A 49 -12.22 -39.12 -7.49
C PHE A 49 -10.89 -38.52 -7.99
N LEU A 50 -10.46 -38.97 -9.18
CA LEU A 50 -9.63 -38.08 -10.01
C LEU A 50 -10.54 -36.95 -10.50
N ALA A 51 -10.92 -36.07 -9.57
CA ALA A 51 -11.44 -34.78 -9.94
C ALA A 51 -10.34 -34.10 -10.73
N SER A 52 -10.57 -33.98 -12.04
CA SER A 52 -9.81 -33.11 -12.92
C SER A 52 -9.74 -31.73 -12.26
N CYS A 53 -8.67 -31.46 -11.54
CA CYS A 53 -8.24 -30.10 -11.30
C CYS A 53 -7.86 -29.56 -12.69
N SER A 54 -8.85 -29.04 -13.41
CA SER A 54 -8.54 -28.11 -14.48
C SER A 54 -7.61 -27.06 -13.87
N PRO A 55 -6.41 -26.82 -14.46
CA PRO A 55 -5.60 -25.71 -13.98
C PRO A 55 -6.51 -24.48 -14.03
N ALA A 56 -6.69 -23.85 -12.86
CA ALA A 56 -7.36 -22.56 -12.80
C ALA A 56 -6.71 -21.74 -13.90
N ASN A 57 -7.51 -21.26 -14.86
CA ASN A 57 -7.03 -20.34 -15.88
C ASN A 57 -6.39 -19.19 -15.13
N THR A 58 -5.06 -19.22 -15.01
CA THR A 58 -4.29 -18.04 -14.63
C THR A 58 -4.70 -17.02 -15.68
N PRO A 59 -5.33 -15.90 -15.31
CA PRO A 59 -5.62 -14.85 -16.28
C PRO A 59 -4.31 -14.59 -17.00
N ALA A 60 -4.31 -14.72 -18.33
CA ALA A 60 -3.16 -14.31 -19.12
C ALA A 60 -2.81 -12.91 -18.62
N ALA A 61 -1.55 -12.70 -18.21
CA ALA A 61 -1.09 -11.41 -17.76
C ALA A 61 -1.43 -10.43 -18.89
N GLY A 62 -2.57 -9.76 -18.76
CA GLY A 62 -3.00 -8.75 -19.70
C GLY A 62 -1.90 -7.68 -19.72
N ASP A 63 -1.70 -7.07 -20.87
CA ASP A 63 -0.78 -5.94 -21.00
C ASP A 63 -1.11 -4.91 -19.90
N ASP A 64 -0.21 -4.75 -18.93
CA ASP A 64 -0.37 -3.85 -17.79
C ASP A 64 0.28 -2.47 -18.02
N THR A 65 0.71 -2.22 -19.26
CA THR A 65 1.45 -1.02 -19.67
C THR A 65 0.69 0.26 -19.30
N ASP A 66 -0.61 0.32 -19.58
CA ASP A 66 -1.43 1.50 -19.30
C ASP A 66 -1.57 1.79 -17.78
N VAL A 67 -1.64 0.75 -16.95
CA VAL A 67 -1.65 0.89 -15.48
C VAL A 67 -0.28 1.33 -14.97
N ARG A 68 0.77 0.78 -15.54
CA ARG A 68 2.15 1.10 -15.19
C ARG A 68 2.51 2.55 -15.52
N GLU A 69 2.12 3.01 -16.72
CA GLU A 69 2.26 4.42 -17.12
C GLU A 69 1.45 5.35 -16.21
N PHE A 70 0.23 4.98 -15.87
CA PHE A 70 -0.61 5.74 -14.95
C PHE A 70 0.05 5.88 -13.57
N LEU A 71 0.56 4.79 -12.99
CA LEU A 71 1.25 4.82 -11.69
C LEU A 71 2.57 5.59 -11.77
N THR A 72 3.32 5.48 -12.86
CA THR A 72 4.53 6.30 -13.08
C THR A 72 4.21 7.79 -13.07
N ARG A 73 3.10 8.19 -13.71
CA ARG A 73 2.62 9.58 -13.68
C ARG A 73 2.24 10.01 -12.26
N TYR A 74 1.56 9.17 -11.48
CA TYR A 74 1.24 9.45 -10.08
C TYR A 74 2.50 9.83 -9.27
N PHE A 75 3.57 9.07 -9.33
CA PHE A 75 4.83 9.37 -8.64
C PHE A 75 5.51 10.63 -9.20
N SER A 76 5.50 10.81 -10.51
CA SER A 76 6.15 11.97 -11.15
C SER A 76 5.46 13.29 -10.82
N THR A 77 4.11 13.33 -10.80
CA THR A 77 3.36 14.54 -10.45
C THR A 77 3.60 14.93 -8.99
N TRP A 78 3.62 13.95 -8.07
CA TRP A 78 3.96 14.22 -6.67
C TRP A 78 5.38 14.79 -6.54
N SER A 79 6.37 14.16 -7.16
CA SER A 79 7.77 14.60 -7.11
C SER A 79 7.98 15.99 -7.75
N ALA A 80 7.20 16.31 -8.78
CA ALA A 80 7.21 17.62 -9.44
C ALA A 80 6.45 18.71 -8.64
N LYS A 81 5.80 18.35 -7.51
CA LYS A 81 4.89 19.23 -6.75
C LYS A 81 3.66 19.67 -7.54
N ASP A 82 3.32 18.97 -8.62
CA ASP A 82 2.09 19.15 -9.36
C ASP A 82 0.92 18.50 -8.60
N MET A 83 0.43 19.22 -7.58
CA MET A 83 -0.62 18.69 -6.70
C MET A 83 -1.98 18.58 -7.39
N ASP A 84 -2.21 19.34 -8.45
CA ASP A 84 -3.44 19.22 -9.25
C ASP A 84 -3.37 17.96 -10.12
N GLY A 85 -2.26 17.71 -10.81
CA GLY A 85 -2.01 16.48 -11.56
C GLY A 85 -1.98 15.24 -10.66
N TYR A 86 -1.40 15.36 -9.47
CA TYR A 86 -1.40 14.30 -8.46
C TYR A 86 -2.82 13.99 -7.99
N GLY A 87 -3.60 15.01 -7.63
CA GLY A 87 -4.99 14.88 -7.22
C GLY A 87 -5.87 14.29 -8.31
N ALA A 88 -5.61 14.65 -9.58
CA ALA A 88 -6.32 14.11 -10.73
C ALA A 88 -6.11 12.60 -10.94
N CYS A 89 -5.12 11.98 -10.31
CA CYS A 89 -4.97 10.51 -10.31
C CYS A 89 -6.03 9.80 -9.46
N PHE A 90 -6.66 10.48 -8.52
CA PHE A 90 -7.64 9.89 -7.62
C PHE A 90 -9.07 10.02 -8.15
N HIS A 91 -9.92 9.07 -7.77
CA HIS A 91 -11.37 9.23 -7.83
C HIS A 91 -11.82 10.12 -6.67
N GLU A 92 -12.86 10.92 -6.84
CA GLU A 92 -13.36 11.84 -5.81
C GLU A 92 -13.74 11.16 -4.48
N GLN A 93 -14.18 9.91 -4.55
CA GLN A 93 -14.55 9.07 -3.40
C GLN A 93 -13.38 8.28 -2.81
N ALA A 94 -12.16 8.52 -3.28
CA ALA A 94 -11.00 7.75 -2.83
C ALA A 94 -10.79 7.82 -1.31
N ARG A 95 -10.23 6.75 -0.76
CA ARG A 95 -9.79 6.65 0.63
C ARG A 95 -8.31 6.36 0.68
N VAL A 96 -7.62 7.03 1.58
CA VAL A 96 -6.19 6.84 1.78
C VAL A 96 -5.92 6.42 3.21
N THR A 97 -5.19 5.33 3.37
CA THR A 97 -4.84 4.76 4.68
C THR A 97 -3.32 4.72 4.82
N PHE A 98 -2.79 5.38 5.82
CA PHE A 98 -1.43 5.21 6.26
C PHE A 98 -1.38 4.16 7.38
N VAL A 99 -0.44 3.20 7.29
CA VAL A 99 -0.23 2.22 8.35
C VAL A 99 1.09 2.53 9.04
N HIS A 100 1.01 2.91 10.31
CA HIS A 100 2.17 3.19 11.15
C HIS A 100 2.21 2.23 12.33
N GLN A 101 3.29 1.45 12.45
CA GLN A 101 3.46 0.45 13.52
C GLN A 101 2.25 -0.49 13.69
N GLY A 102 1.64 -0.88 12.56
CA GLY A 102 0.46 -1.75 12.54
C GLY A 102 -0.88 -1.04 12.83
N ALA A 103 -0.88 0.25 13.15
CA ALA A 103 -2.10 1.02 13.37
C ALA A 103 -2.53 1.74 12.08
N PRO A 104 -3.69 1.40 11.47
CA PRO A 104 -4.18 2.05 10.27
C PRO A 104 -4.84 3.38 10.62
N GLN A 105 -4.62 4.37 9.78
CA GLN A 105 -5.21 5.70 9.89
C GLN A 105 -5.74 6.09 8.51
N THR A 106 -7.07 6.17 8.39
CA THR A 106 -7.76 6.42 7.13
C THR A 106 -8.31 7.84 7.08
N GLN A 107 -8.17 8.48 5.92
CA GLN A 107 -8.68 9.82 5.65
C GLN A 107 -9.34 9.91 4.27
N GLY A 108 -10.14 10.95 4.08
CA GLY A 108 -10.71 11.30 2.78
C GLY A 108 -9.66 11.94 1.87
N LEU A 109 -9.96 11.99 0.58
CA LEU A 109 -9.06 12.56 -0.43
C LEU A 109 -8.71 14.02 -0.14
N THR A 110 -9.67 14.85 0.22
CA THR A 110 -9.45 16.29 0.48
C THR A 110 -8.41 16.52 1.57
N ASP A 111 -8.56 15.83 2.71
CA ASP A 111 -7.61 15.96 3.83
C ASP A 111 -6.24 15.43 3.45
N PHE A 112 -6.20 14.31 2.71
CA PHE A 112 -4.96 13.75 2.21
C PHE A 112 -4.20 14.73 1.30
N LEU A 113 -4.86 15.28 0.26
CA LEU A 113 -4.23 16.22 -0.67
C LEU A 113 -3.80 17.51 0.01
N HIS A 114 -4.61 18.02 0.94
CA HIS A 114 -4.22 19.19 1.75
C HIS A 114 -2.91 18.93 2.48
N GLY A 115 -2.79 17.74 3.05
CA GLY A 115 -1.57 17.35 3.73
C GLY A 115 -0.37 17.20 2.84
N GLN A 116 -0.51 16.59 1.67
CA GLN A 116 0.59 16.48 0.72
C GLN A 116 1.07 17.88 0.28
N LYS A 117 0.14 18.78 -0.01
CA LYS A 117 0.43 20.18 -0.38
C LYS A 117 1.20 20.91 0.74
N LEU A 118 0.73 20.78 1.99
CA LEU A 118 1.40 21.37 3.14
C LEU A 118 2.82 20.79 3.33
N GLY A 119 2.97 19.48 3.21
CA GLY A 119 4.25 18.81 3.30
C GLY A 119 5.27 19.32 2.28
N HIS A 120 4.86 19.50 1.03
CA HIS A 120 5.71 20.09 -0.02
C HIS A 120 6.02 21.56 0.22
N ALA A 121 5.06 22.34 0.75
CA ALA A 121 5.24 23.77 1.03
C ALA A 121 6.21 24.02 2.19
N THR A 122 6.25 23.12 3.18
CA THR A 122 7.09 23.26 4.38
C THR A 122 8.42 22.53 4.27
N ALA A 123 8.63 21.72 3.23
CA ALA A 123 9.89 21.01 3.03
C ALA A 123 11.03 21.99 2.75
N SER A 124 12.08 21.93 3.56
CA SER A 124 13.30 22.76 3.41
C SER A 124 14.23 22.29 2.29
N VAL A 125 14.02 21.08 1.78
CA VAL A 125 14.82 20.46 0.71
C VAL A 125 13.89 19.78 -0.31
N PRO A 126 14.33 19.60 -1.56
CA PRO A 126 13.56 18.87 -2.56
C PRO A 126 13.26 17.45 -2.10
N MET A 127 12.06 16.97 -2.47
CA MET A 127 11.60 15.62 -2.24
C MET A 127 11.29 14.97 -3.58
N THR A 128 11.80 13.76 -3.79
CA THR A 128 11.54 12.97 -4.99
C THR A 128 11.18 11.55 -4.59
N GLU A 129 10.05 11.07 -5.04
CA GLU A 129 9.58 9.71 -4.81
C GLU A 129 9.52 8.97 -6.15
N VAL A 130 10.18 7.82 -6.22
CA VAL A 130 10.26 7.00 -7.43
C VAL A 130 9.84 5.57 -7.15
N PRO A 131 9.05 4.94 -8.05
CA PRO A 131 8.75 3.52 -7.95
C PRO A 131 10.01 2.70 -8.24
N THR A 132 10.23 1.63 -7.49
CA THR A 132 11.37 0.72 -7.64
C THR A 132 10.96 -0.68 -8.07
N ASP A 133 9.72 -1.09 -7.78
CA ASP A 133 9.11 -2.34 -8.23
C ASP A 133 7.60 -2.17 -8.31
N MET A 134 6.95 -2.78 -9.30
CA MET A 134 5.49 -2.76 -9.48
C MET A 134 4.98 -4.16 -9.78
N LYS A 135 4.11 -4.66 -8.91
CA LYS A 135 3.33 -5.89 -9.13
C LYS A 135 1.88 -5.49 -9.38
N ILE A 136 1.35 -5.86 -10.54
CA ILE A 136 0.03 -5.46 -11.01
C ILE A 136 -0.78 -6.72 -11.31
N LEU A 137 -2.01 -6.74 -10.80
CA LEU A 137 -3.04 -7.69 -11.14
C LEU A 137 -4.24 -6.90 -11.67
N ARG A 138 -4.69 -7.17 -12.89
CA ARG A 138 -5.77 -6.40 -13.50
C ARG A 138 -6.76 -7.25 -14.28
N ASP A 139 -7.94 -6.69 -14.47
CA ASP A 139 -8.92 -7.03 -15.50
C ASP A 139 -9.24 -5.81 -16.38
N GLU A 140 -10.33 -5.86 -17.13
CA GLU A 140 -10.74 -4.77 -18.03
C GLU A 140 -11.20 -3.50 -17.27
N ARG A 141 -11.65 -3.61 -16.02
CA ARG A 141 -12.33 -2.57 -15.25
C ARG A 141 -11.59 -2.17 -14.00
N THR A 142 -10.82 -3.07 -13.41
CA THR A 142 -10.15 -2.87 -12.14
C THR A 142 -8.68 -3.30 -12.18
N ALA A 143 -7.87 -2.72 -11.30
CA ALA A 143 -6.51 -3.21 -11.06
C ALA A 143 -6.16 -3.12 -9.57
N GLN A 144 -5.36 -4.08 -9.14
CA GLN A 144 -4.65 -4.06 -7.85
C GLN A 144 -3.17 -3.88 -8.16
N ALA A 145 -2.53 -2.96 -7.46
CA ALA A 145 -1.09 -2.78 -7.63
C ALA A 145 -0.39 -2.66 -6.29
N SER A 146 0.75 -3.34 -6.16
CA SER A 146 1.68 -3.16 -5.04
C SER A 146 2.96 -2.56 -5.60
N VAL A 147 3.29 -1.35 -5.17
CA VAL A 147 4.42 -0.58 -5.68
C VAL A 147 5.40 -0.29 -4.56
N ARG A 148 6.61 -0.81 -4.67
CA ARG A 148 7.71 -0.38 -3.79
C ARG A 148 8.24 0.95 -4.30
N TRP A 149 8.53 1.85 -3.38
CA TRP A 149 9.04 3.17 -3.72
C TRP A 149 10.26 3.54 -2.88
N LYS A 150 10.97 4.54 -3.37
CA LYS A 150 12.06 5.20 -2.67
C LYS A 150 11.82 6.71 -2.68
N LEU A 151 11.73 7.31 -1.50
CA LEU A 151 11.67 8.74 -1.28
C LEU A 151 13.07 9.25 -0.95
N THR A 152 13.52 10.28 -1.66
CA THR A 152 14.74 11.02 -1.37
C THR A 152 14.37 12.44 -0.93
N LYS A 153 14.86 12.85 0.25
CA LYS A 153 14.67 14.18 0.82
C LYS A 153 16.02 14.75 1.25
N GLY A 154 16.67 15.52 0.39
CA GLY A 154 18.07 15.89 0.58
C GLY A 154 18.98 14.67 0.65
N ALA A 155 19.65 14.46 1.78
CA ALA A 155 20.49 13.27 2.03
C ALA A 155 19.72 12.08 2.65
N GLU A 156 18.47 12.29 3.08
CA GLU A 156 17.63 11.26 3.69
C GLU A 156 16.98 10.40 2.63
N ILE A 157 17.01 9.08 2.83
CA ILE A 157 16.32 8.09 1.98
C ILE A 157 15.37 7.29 2.85
N THR A 158 14.12 7.19 2.40
CA THR A 158 13.08 6.34 3.00
C THR A 158 12.54 5.42 1.92
N THR A 159 12.22 4.18 2.28
CA THR A 159 11.54 3.22 1.41
C THR A 159 10.18 2.84 1.99
N GLY A 160 9.33 2.30 1.15
CA GLY A 160 8.03 1.83 1.58
C GLY A 160 7.25 1.18 0.44
N THR A 161 5.98 0.93 0.71
CA THR A 161 5.07 0.27 -0.23
C THR A 161 3.75 0.99 -0.27
N ASP A 162 3.27 1.23 -1.50
CA ASP A 162 1.92 1.69 -1.82
C ASP A 162 1.12 0.52 -2.39
N CYS A 163 -0.05 0.24 -1.79
CA CYS A 163 -1.01 -0.73 -2.28
C CYS A 163 -2.23 0.00 -2.84
N PHE A 164 -2.45 -0.11 -4.14
CA PHE A 164 -3.50 0.58 -4.87
C PHE A 164 -4.66 -0.34 -5.22
N THR A 165 -5.88 0.19 -5.14
CA THR A 165 -7.05 -0.30 -5.87
C THR A 165 -7.43 0.74 -6.90
N LEU A 166 -7.43 0.35 -8.17
CA LEU A 166 -7.72 1.21 -9.31
C LEU A 166 -9.02 0.81 -9.98
N ILE A 167 -9.71 1.78 -10.58
CA ILE A 167 -10.85 1.56 -11.46
C ILE A 167 -10.63 2.22 -12.81
N LYS A 168 -11.15 1.61 -13.86
CA LYS A 168 -11.19 2.19 -15.21
C LYS A 168 -12.43 3.07 -15.35
N THR A 169 -12.23 4.34 -15.67
CA THR A 169 -13.30 5.31 -15.93
C THR A 169 -13.22 5.77 -17.40
N PRO A 170 -14.22 6.49 -17.93
CA PRO A 170 -14.11 7.10 -19.27
C PRO A 170 -12.90 8.05 -19.40
N ALA A 171 -12.44 8.65 -18.28
CA ALA A 171 -11.26 9.52 -18.25
C ALA A 171 -9.93 8.76 -18.00
N GLY A 172 -9.94 7.43 -18.03
CA GLY A 172 -8.79 6.57 -17.75
C GLY A 172 -8.80 5.96 -16.34
N TRP A 173 -7.66 5.45 -15.90
CA TRP A 173 -7.50 4.85 -14.58
C TRP A 173 -7.61 5.90 -13.47
N LYS A 174 -8.22 5.51 -12.35
CA LYS A 174 -8.34 6.32 -11.13
C LYS A 174 -8.08 5.48 -9.88
N ILE A 175 -7.43 6.06 -8.89
CA ILE A 175 -7.19 5.45 -7.58
C ILE A 175 -8.47 5.54 -6.76
N MET A 176 -9.02 4.39 -6.34
CA MET A 176 -10.15 4.31 -5.40
C MET A 176 -9.68 4.12 -3.97
N SER A 177 -8.57 3.40 -3.77
CA SER A 177 -7.98 3.18 -2.46
C SER A 177 -6.47 3.17 -2.57
N LEU A 178 -5.82 3.80 -1.60
CA LEU A 178 -4.40 3.72 -1.38
C LEU A 178 -4.16 3.34 0.07
N VAL A 179 -3.45 2.24 0.29
CA VAL A 179 -2.89 1.87 1.60
C VAL A 179 -1.37 1.95 1.48
N PHE A 180 -0.72 2.70 2.35
CA PHE A 180 0.73 2.85 2.27
C PHE A 180 1.40 2.78 3.65
N TYR A 181 2.67 2.39 3.62
CA TYR A 181 3.51 2.30 4.82
C TYR A 181 4.98 2.44 4.47
N ASN A 182 5.77 2.83 5.46
CA ASN A 182 7.23 2.87 5.39
C ASN A 182 7.79 1.52 5.87
N ASP A 183 8.94 1.11 5.29
CA ASP A 183 9.70 -0.08 5.73
C ASP A 183 10.40 0.14 7.08
#